data_362766d5672783371cdf4ff944825a83
#
_entry.id   362766d5672783371cdf4ff944825a83
#
_cell.length_a   1.000
_cell.length_b   1.000
_cell.length_c   1.000
_cell.angle_alpha   90.00
_cell.angle_beta   90.00
_cell.angle_gamma   90.00
#
_symmetry.space_group_name_H-M   'P 1'
#
loop_
_entity.id
_entity.type
_entity.pdbx_description
1 polymer ?
#
loop_
_entity_poly.entity_id
_entity_poly.type
_entity_poly.pdbx_seq_one_letter_code
_entity_poly.pdbx_strand_id
1 'polypeptide(L)'
;VEKKELMKKQEQLIKDAFSIFNGGKGLDHWSYSSTSTPFAKNIIGYSFPQEVRRTFPFRYKANFGNLVNNTVQKLIGHEIWKTSTMKEEKWEKDFNKIFQTELGIINEKPPVDDKDKFAKEKMVEYAIDCVNVTEKVVKDIVKDDKLICEYHVRKKEMTMIKDILGKVDYLTKKIFIELKTKPPNIRKVKNKEEWTMSTQPLPTEPTTDNLTQTSFYYMCTKKIPYLIYVNDKEHIIFDQTHELMKKDHLEFLYYKMVDKILLWERMIMFCKGSLSELAQMCEPPDMYHPFYYKDLAPEQEKLITNLWGIKQQQ
;
A
#
# COMPACT_ATOMS: atom_id res chain seq x y z
N VAL A 1 20.50 -38.74 2.28
CA VAL A 1 20.22 -38.39 3.70
C VAL A 1 20.82 -37.00 3.98
N GLU A 2 22.07 -36.78 3.73
CA GLU A 2 22.83 -35.57 4.04
C GLU A 2 22.24 -34.28 3.40
N LYS A 3 21.81 -34.32 2.13
CA LYS A 3 21.18 -33.18 1.43
C LYS A 3 19.86 -32.77 2.09
N LYS A 4 19.03 -33.74 2.53
CA LYS A 4 17.76 -33.44 3.22
C LYS A 4 17.99 -32.82 4.60
N GLU A 5 19.03 -33.25 5.28
CA GLU A 5 19.37 -32.72 6.60
C GLU A 5 19.94 -31.28 6.50
N LEU A 6 20.76 -31.03 5.50
CA LEU A 6 21.26 -29.70 5.22
C LEU A 6 20.12 -28.72 4.87
N MET A 7 19.17 -29.13 4.03
CA MET A 7 17.99 -28.32 3.70
C MET A 7 17.16 -28.00 4.96
N LYS A 8 16.90 -28.98 5.84
CA LYS A 8 16.18 -28.73 7.09
C LYS A 8 16.89 -27.75 8.01
N LYS A 9 18.22 -27.85 8.12
CA LYS A 9 19.02 -26.88 8.90
C LYS A 9 18.91 -25.47 8.31
N GLN A 10 18.96 -25.32 6.99
CA GLN A 10 18.81 -24.04 6.32
C GLN A 10 17.42 -23.46 6.51
N GLU A 11 16.36 -24.25 6.38
CA GLU A 11 14.97 -23.83 6.63
C GLU A 11 14.79 -23.36 8.08
N GLN A 12 15.38 -24.08 9.05
CA GLN A 12 15.31 -23.67 10.45
C GLN A 12 16.04 -22.36 10.71
N LEU A 13 17.23 -22.16 10.14
CA LEU A 13 17.97 -20.89 10.25
C LEU A 13 17.17 -19.71 9.69
N ILE A 14 16.51 -19.87 8.54
CA ILE A 14 15.63 -18.86 7.96
C ILE A 14 14.46 -18.57 8.90
N LYS A 15 13.81 -19.61 9.41
CA LYS A 15 12.68 -19.47 10.33
C LYS A 15 13.08 -18.71 11.59
N ASP A 16 14.21 -19.04 12.18
CA ASP A 16 14.73 -18.38 13.38
C ASP A 16 15.07 -16.91 13.10
N ALA A 17 15.74 -16.60 12.00
CA ALA A 17 16.09 -15.24 11.63
C ALA A 17 14.85 -14.36 11.41
N PHE A 18 13.80 -14.86 10.78
CA PHE A 18 12.57 -14.13 10.51
C PHE A 18 11.56 -14.15 11.67
N SER A 19 11.83 -14.86 12.76
CA SER A 19 10.94 -14.96 13.94
C SER A 19 10.73 -13.62 14.67
N ILE A 20 11.60 -12.64 14.44
CA ILE A 20 11.46 -11.27 14.98
C ILE A 20 10.19 -10.56 14.50
N PHE A 21 9.55 -11.04 13.44
CA PHE A 21 8.38 -10.43 12.86
C PHE A 21 7.07 -11.13 13.27
N ASN A 22 5.97 -10.40 13.18
CA ASN A 22 4.61 -10.87 13.38
C ASN A 22 4.40 -11.57 14.72
N GLY A 23 5.01 -11.02 15.79
CA GLY A 23 4.91 -11.57 17.14
C GLY A 23 5.50 -12.96 17.28
N GLY A 24 6.61 -13.25 16.60
CA GLY A 24 7.27 -14.56 16.62
C GLY A 24 6.83 -15.53 15.52
N LYS A 25 5.78 -15.22 14.76
CA LYS A 25 5.26 -16.09 13.68
C LYS A 25 6.08 -15.99 12.38
N GLY A 26 6.94 -14.97 12.28
CA GLY A 26 7.75 -14.71 11.10
C GLY A 26 7.04 -13.92 10.03
N LEU A 27 7.80 -13.56 8.98
CA LEU A 27 7.30 -12.90 7.78
C LEU A 27 7.00 -13.96 6.72
N ASP A 28 5.76 -13.93 6.20
CA ASP A 28 5.36 -14.84 5.11
C ASP A 28 5.82 -14.34 3.75
N HIS A 29 5.63 -13.05 3.49
CA HIS A 29 6.00 -12.39 2.24
C HIS A 29 6.33 -10.91 2.50
N TRP A 30 7.02 -10.28 1.55
CA TRP A 30 7.14 -8.83 1.49
C TRP A 30 5.90 -8.24 0.83
N SER A 31 5.26 -7.26 1.46
CA SER A 31 4.28 -6.44 0.74
C SER A 31 5.02 -5.48 -0.18
N TYR A 32 4.55 -5.31 -1.41
CA TYR A 32 5.10 -4.27 -2.28
C TYR A 32 5.19 -2.92 -1.54
N SER A 33 4.13 -2.51 -0.85
CA SER A 33 4.08 -1.23 -0.13
C SER A 33 5.18 -1.06 0.93
N SER A 34 5.73 -2.16 1.45
CA SER A 34 6.86 -2.09 2.39
C SER A 34 8.15 -1.66 1.70
N THR A 35 8.30 -1.89 0.40
CA THR A 35 9.53 -1.57 -0.33
C THR A 35 9.72 -0.08 -0.56
N SER A 36 8.66 0.70 -0.56
CA SER A 36 8.69 2.16 -0.69
C SER A 36 8.93 2.90 0.62
N THR A 37 8.89 2.19 1.75
CA THR A 37 9.12 2.78 3.08
C THR A 37 10.55 2.54 3.57
N PRO A 38 11.07 3.36 4.51
CA PRO A 38 12.34 3.08 5.19
C PRO A 38 12.30 1.73 5.90
N PHE A 39 13.44 1.03 5.96
CA PHE A 39 13.49 -0.31 6.57
C PHE A 39 13.15 -0.27 8.06
N ALA A 40 13.58 0.76 8.79
CA ALA A 40 13.19 0.96 10.20
C ALA A 40 11.66 1.01 10.38
N LYS A 41 10.91 1.65 9.46
CA LYS A 41 9.44 1.64 9.48
C LYS A 41 8.86 0.24 9.29
N ASN A 42 9.48 -0.55 8.42
CA ASN A 42 9.07 -1.95 8.21
C ASN A 42 9.38 -2.81 9.44
N ILE A 43 10.53 -2.64 10.07
CA ILE A 43 10.88 -3.30 11.34
C ILE A 43 9.80 -3.00 12.38
N ILE A 44 9.47 -1.73 12.59
CA ILE A 44 8.44 -1.31 13.55
C ILE A 44 7.08 -1.94 13.18
N GLY A 45 6.68 -1.84 11.92
CA GLY A 45 5.39 -2.35 11.46
C GLY A 45 5.27 -3.87 11.58
N TYR A 46 6.24 -4.61 11.08
CA TYR A 46 6.18 -6.07 11.03
C TYR A 46 6.49 -6.75 12.36
N SER A 47 7.10 -6.09 13.34
CA SER A 47 7.36 -6.66 14.66
C SER A 47 6.07 -7.01 15.41
N PHE A 48 4.98 -6.31 15.12
CA PHE A 48 3.69 -6.56 15.77
C PHE A 48 2.87 -7.65 15.03
N PRO A 49 2.09 -8.46 15.76
CA PRO A 49 1.09 -9.35 15.17
C PRO A 49 0.10 -8.59 14.28
N GLN A 50 -0.44 -9.26 13.28
CA GLN A 50 -1.37 -8.64 12.33
C GLN A 50 -2.62 -8.07 13.04
N GLU A 51 -3.09 -8.73 14.07
CA GLU A 51 -4.24 -8.33 14.87
C GLU A 51 -3.99 -6.97 15.55
N VAL A 52 -2.78 -6.78 16.11
CA VAL A 52 -2.36 -5.53 16.74
C VAL A 52 -2.18 -4.42 15.70
N ARG A 53 -1.57 -4.74 14.55
CA ARG A 53 -1.39 -3.76 13.46
C ARG A 53 -2.70 -3.19 12.93
N ARG A 54 -3.78 -3.95 12.97
CA ARG A 54 -5.12 -3.49 12.55
C ARG A 54 -5.72 -2.46 13.49
N THR A 55 -5.24 -2.36 14.74
CA THR A 55 -5.71 -1.35 15.70
C THR A 55 -4.97 -0.02 15.57
N PHE A 56 -3.87 0.03 14.83
CA PHE A 56 -3.09 1.26 14.66
C PHE A 56 -3.87 2.35 13.93
N PRO A 57 -3.60 3.61 14.26
CA PRO A 57 -4.29 4.76 13.65
C PRO A 57 -4.22 4.74 12.12
N PHE A 58 -5.32 5.12 11.49
CA PHE A 58 -5.44 5.13 10.05
C PHE A 58 -6.20 6.38 9.59
N ARG A 59 -5.48 7.34 9.02
CA ARG A 59 -6.02 8.65 8.66
C ARG A 59 -6.93 8.63 7.45
N TYR A 60 -7.78 9.67 7.35
CA TYR A 60 -8.75 9.87 6.26
C TYR A 60 -8.18 9.76 4.85
N LYS A 61 -6.92 10.16 4.62
CA LYS A 61 -6.30 10.10 3.28
C LYS A 61 -6.30 8.69 2.69
N ALA A 62 -5.95 7.70 3.49
CA ALA A 62 -5.96 6.32 3.06
C ALA A 62 -7.41 5.77 3.00
N ASN A 63 -8.26 6.20 3.93
CA ASN A 63 -9.69 5.88 3.90
C ASN A 63 -10.38 6.43 2.66
N PHE A 64 -10.05 7.65 2.24
CA PHE A 64 -10.57 8.26 1.02
C PHE A 64 -10.23 7.42 -0.22
N GLY A 65 -8.96 7.02 -0.36
CA GLY A 65 -8.53 6.17 -1.47
C GLY A 65 -9.27 4.85 -1.52
N ASN A 66 -9.44 4.20 -0.37
CA ASN A 66 -10.18 2.95 -0.27
C ASN A 66 -11.66 3.14 -0.62
N LEU A 67 -12.31 4.21 -0.14
CA LEU A 67 -13.70 4.51 -0.44
C LEU A 67 -13.94 4.63 -1.95
N VAL A 68 -13.13 5.45 -2.62
CA VAL A 68 -13.23 5.65 -4.07
C VAL A 68 -12.97 4.36 -4.82
N ASN A 69 -11.82 3.72 -4.56
CA ASN A 69 -11.41 2.54 -5.32
C ASN A 69 -12.39 1.37 -5.13
N ASN A 70 -12.77 1.06 -3.89
CA ASN A 70 -13.70 -0.04 -3.61
C ASN A 70 -15.09 0.20 -4.24
N THR A 71 -15.56 1.46 -4.21
CA THR A 71 -16.84 1.82 -4.83
C THR A 71 -16.79 1.59 -6.33
N VAL A 72 -15.78 2.11 -7.02
CA VAL A 72 -15.62 1.94 -8.47
C VAL A 72 -15.45 0.46 -8.85
N GLN A 73 -14.62 -0.27 -8.12
CA GLN A 73 -14.42 -1.71 -8.37
C GLN A 73 -15.73 -2.50 -8.30
N LYS A 74 -16.61 -2.20 -7.34
CA LYS A 74 -17.91 -2.85 -7.21
C LYS A 74 -18.90 -2.42 -8.30
N LEU A 75 -18.82 -1.17 -8.75
CA LEU A 75 -19.70 -0.66 -9.82
C LEU A 75 -19.39 -1.28 -11.18
N ILE A 76 -18.14 -1.33 -11.56
CA ILE A 76 -17.73 -1.67 -12.94
C ILE A 76 -17.00 -3.00 -13.07
N GLY A 77 -16.44 -3.54 -11.98
CA GLY A 77 -15.74 -4.81 -12.02
C GLY A 77 -16.66 -5.99 -12.36
N HIS A 78 -16.16 -6.97 -13.08
CA HIS A 78 -16.85 -8.22 -13.38
C HIS A 78 -16.51 -9.28 -12.34
N GLU A 79 -15.26 -9.27 -11.87
CA GLU A 79 -14.78 -10.20 -10.86
C GLU A 79 -13.86 -9.47 -9.87
N ILE A 80 -13.88 -9.90 -8.60
CA ILE A 80 -12.80 -9.60 -7.65
C ILE A 80 -11.95 -10.85 -7.51
N TRP A 81 -10.64 -10.71 -7.70
CA TRP A 81 -9.71 -11.77 -7.40
C TRP A 81 -9.52 -11.87 -5.89
N LYS A 82 -10.25 -12.79 -5.28
CA LYS A 82 -10.04 -13.15 -3.87
C LYS A 82 -9.41 -14.52 -3.82
N THR A 83 -8.41 -14.67 -2.94
CA THR A 83 -7.78 -15.97 -2.68
C THR A 83 -8.82 -17.04 -2.36
N SER A 84 -8.77 -18.14 -3.03
CA SER A 84 -9.38 -19.50 -2.96
C SER A 84 -10.62 -19.80 -2.09
N THR A 85 -11.17 -18.89 -1.32
CA THR A 85 -12.28 -19.16 -0.38
C THR A 85 -13.56 -18.39 -0.66
N MET A 86 -13.66 -17.62 -1.76
CA MET A 86 -14.84 -16.80 -2.00
C MET A 86 -15.82 -17.42 -2.98
N LYS A 87 -17.05 -17.56 -2.46
CA LYS A 87 -18.24 -17.74 -3.28
C LYS A 87 -18.45 -16.52 -4.16
N GLU A 88 -18.91 -16.72 -5.40
CA GLU A 88 -19.41 -15.65 -6.27
C GLU A 88 -20.49 -14.87 -5.50
N GLU A 89 -20.15 -13.71 -5.00
CA GLU A 89 -21.15 -12.77 -4.50
C GLU A 89 -21.79 -12.08 -5.71
N LYS A 90 -23.09 -12.09 -5.80
CA LYS A 90 -23.83 -11.23 -6.73
C LYS A 90 -23.49 -9.78 -6.38
N TRP A 91 -22.85 -9.10 -7.31
CA TRP A 91 -22.45 -7.71 -7.13
C TRP A 91 -23.67 -6.81 -7.14
N GLU A 92 -23.78 -6.05 -6.07
CA GLU A 92 -24.65 -4.88 -6.06
C GLU A 92 -24.12 -3.86 -7.05
N LYS A 93 -25.01 -3.32 -7.90
CA LYS A 93 -24.66 -2.30 -8.91
C LYS A 93 -25.32 -0.95 -8.58
N ASP A 94 -26.07 -0.87 -7.49
CA ASP A 94 -26.63 0.40 -7.02
C ASP A 94 -25.53 1.24 -6.36
N PHE A 95 -25.26 2.40 -6.95
CA PHE A 95 -24.22 3.32 -6.48
C PHE A 95 -24.43 3.70 -5.00
N ASN A 96 -25.64 4.12 -4.65
CA ASN A 96 -25.90 4.61 -3.29
C ASN A 96 -25.67 3.52 -2.25
N LYS A 97 -26.14 2.30 -2.54
CA LYS A 97 -25.97 1.17 -1.64
C LYS A 97 -24.52 0.76 -1.47
N ILE A 98 -23.76 0.70 -2.56
CA ILE A 98 -22.33 0.40 -2.53
C ILE A 98 -21.60 1.48 -1.74
N PHE A 99 -21.79 2.74 -2.12
CA PHE A 99 -21.08 3.87 -1.53
C PHE A 99 -21.37 3.99 -0.02
N GLN A 100 -22.62 3.87 0.40
CA GLN A 100 -22.99 3.90 1.82
C GLN A 100 -22.41 2.72 2.61
N THR A 101 -22.32 1.54 2.00
CA THR A 101 -21.69 0.37 2.62
C THR A 101 -20.19 0.63 2.86
N GLU A 102 -19.47 1.14 1.86
CA GLU A 102 -18.03 1.44 1.99
C GLU A 102 -17.77 2.59 2.96
N LEU A 103 -18.62 3.61 2.94
CA LEU A 103 -18.57 4.72 3.89
C LEU A 103 -18.81 4.26 5.34
N GLY A 104 -19.76 3.32 5.54
CA GLY A 104 -20.01 2.69 6.84
C GLY A 104 -18.75 2.02 7.41
N ILE A 105 -18.03 1.23 6.61
CA ILE A 105 -16.79 0.57 7.02
C ILE A 105 -15.72 1.58 7.46
N ILE A 106 -15.62 2.71 6.76
CA ILE A 106 -14.67 3.77 7.11
C ILE A 106 -15.04 4.46 8.41
N ASN A 107 -16.34 4.67 8.63
CA ASN A 107 -16.85 5.37 9.81
C ASN A 107 -16.77 4.53 11.10
N GLU A 108 -16.62 3.21 11.01
CA GLU A 108 -16.40 2.34 12.19
C GLU A 108 -15.15 2.73 12.99
N LYS A 109 -14.14 3.31 12.35
CA LYS A 109 -12.92 3.76 13.03
C LYS A 109 -13.07 5.19 13.54
N PRO A 110 -12.73 5.45 14.81
CA PRO A 110 -12.77 6.81 15.34
C PRO A 110 -11.74 7.70 14.61
N PRO A 111 -12.00 9.01 14.51
CA PRO A 111 -11.02 9.96 13.99
C PRO A 111 -9.80 10.07 14.92
N VAL A 112 -8.63 10.31 14.31
CA VAL A 112 -7.35 10.39 15.04
C VAL A 112 -7.19 11.75 15.74
N ASP A 113 -7.66 12.82 15.10
CA ASP A 113 -7.63 14.19 15.60
C ASP A 113 -8.78 15.03 15.00
N ASP A 114 -8.89 16.31 15.39
CA ASP A 114 -9.94 17.22 14.90
C ASP A 114 -9.88 17.43 13.38
N LYS A 115 -8.68 17.44 12.81
CA LYS A 115 -8.49 17.51 11.35
C LYS A 115 -9.05 16.27 10.65
N ASP A 116 -8.80 15.10 11.22
CA ASP A 116 -9.30 13.82 10.70
C ASP A 116 -10.82 13.74 10.86
N LYS A 117 -11.37 14.26 11.97
CA LYS A 117 -12.80 14.38 12.19
C LYS A 117 -13.46 15.25 11.12
N PHE A 118 -12.97 16.47 10.92
CA PHE A 118 -13.44 17.37 9.88
C PHE A 118 -13.35 16.72 8.49
N ALA A 119 -12.23 16.03 8.24
CA ALA A 119 -12.02 15.35 6.97
C ALA A 119 -13.08 14.28 6.71
N LYS A 120 -13.38 13.42 7.69
CA LYS A 120 -14.39 12.38 7.56
C LYS A 120 -15.78 12.94 7.29
N GLU A 121 -16.14 14.04 7.95
CA GLU A 121 -17.43 14.72 7.76
C GLU A 121 -17.59 15.31 6.36
N LYS A 122 -16.51 15.88 5.81
CA LYS A 122 -16.54 16.64 4.56
C LYS A 122 -16.05 15.88 3.32
N MET A 123 -15.40 14.74 3.46
CA MET A 123 -14.84 14.02 2.31
C MET A 123 -15.89 13.38 1.40
N VAL A 124 -17.14 13.23 1.87
CA VAL A 124 -18.19 12.49 1.15
C VAL A 124 -18.46 13.10 -0.23
N GLU A 125 -18.64 14.42 -0.30
CA GLU A 125 -18.89 15.12 -1.56
C GLU A 125 -17.73 14.93 -2.55
N TYR A 126 -16.48 15.17 -2.08
CA TYR A 126 -15.29 14.96 -2.87
C TYR A 126 -15.11 13.50 -3.31
N ALA A 127 -15.49 12.56 -2.47
CA ALA A 127 -15.39 11.14 -2.80
C ALA A 127 -16.38 10.74 -3.90
N ILE A 128 -17.61 11.27 -3.88
CA ILE A 128 -18.61 11.03 -4.93
C ILE A 128 -18.09 11.54 -6.28
N ASP A 129 -17.60 12.76 -6.32
CA ASP A 129 -17.04 13.35 -7.55
C ASP A 129 -15.83 12.56 -8.04
N CYS A 130 -14.93 12.17 -7.13
CA CYS A 130 -13.78 11.37 -7.46
C CYS A 130 -14.16 9.97 -7.98
N VAL A 131 -15.23 9.35 -7.46
CA VAL A 131 -15.78 8.09 -7.99
C VAL A 131 -16.27 8.29 -9.42
N ASN A 132 -17.02 9.36 -9.69
CA ASN A 132 -17.55 9.65 -11.04
C ASN A 132 -16.42 9.84 -12.07
N VAL A 133 -15.37 10.61 -11.72
CA VAL A 133 -14.19 10.80 -12.57
C VAL A 133 -13.46 9.45 -12.79
N THR A 134 -13.28 8.68 -11.72
CA THR A 134 -12.57 7.38 -11.77
C THR A 134 -13.35 6.36 -12.62
N GLU A 135 -14.65 6.23 -12.38
CA GLU A 135 -15.52 5.31 -13.13
C GLU A 135 -15.45 5.59 -14.63
N LYS A 136 -15.57 6.86 -15.01
CA LYS A 136 -15.50 7.29 -16.40
C LYS A 136 -14.16 6.92 -17.03
N VAL A 137 -13.03 7.31 -16.43
CA VAL A 137 -11.70 7.07 -17.02
C VAL A 137 -11.38 5.59 -17.12
N VAL A 138 -11.75 4.79 -16.12
CA VAL A 138 -11.51 3.34 -16.16
C VAL A 138 -12.37 2.69 -17.25
N LYS A 139 -13.65 3.04 -17.39
CA LYS A 139 -14.52 2.56 -18.47
C LYS A 139 -13.99 2.93 -19.86
N ASP A 140 -13.52 4.15 -20.04
CA ASP A 140 -12.97 4.63 -21.31
C ASP A 140 -11.72 3.84 -21.75
N ILE A 141 -10.89 3.41 -20.79
CA ILE A 141 -9.69 2.61 -21.06
C ILE A 141 -10.03 1.14 -21.28
N VAL A 142 -10.86 0.56 -20.40
CA VAL A 142 -11.19 -0.88 -20.41
C VAL A 142 -12.16 -1.24 -21.52
N LYS A 143 -13.06 -0.33 -21.87
CA LYS A 143 -14.15 -0.53 -22.85
C LYS A 143 -14.99 -1.77 -22.49
N ASP A 144 -15.10 -2.72 -23.43
CA ASP A 144 -15.89 -3.93 -23.29
C ASP A 144 -15.09 -5.13 -22.75
N ASP A 145 -13.81 -4.94 -22.40
CA ASP A 145 -12.97 -6.01 -21.86
C ASP A 145 -13.48 -6.44 -20.49
N LYS A 146 -13.41 -7.75 -20.22
CA LYS A 146 -13.70 -8.29 -18.89
C LYS A 146 -12.69 -7.72 -17.87
N LEU A 147 -13.19 -7.10 -16.81
CA LEU A 147 -12.41 -6.44 -15.78
C LEU A 147 -12.37 -7.29 -14.50
N ILE A 148 -11.17 -7.61 -14.05
CA ILE A 148 -10.89 -8.28 -12.78
C ILE A 148 -10.28 -7.23 -11.84
N CYS A 149 -10.88 -7.08 -10.66
CA CYS A 149 -10.41 -6.14 -9.64
C CYS A 149 -9.61 -6.86 -8.55
N GLU A 150 -8.72 -6.14 -7.89
CA GLU A 150 -7.96 -6.64 -6.75
C GLU A 150 -7.15 -7.92 -7.08
N TYR A 151 -6.60 -8.03 -8.30
CA TYR A 151 -5.88 -9.22 -8.74
C TYR A 151 -4.57 -9.40 -7.98
N HIS A 152 -4.47 -10.46 -7.19
CA HIS A 152 -3.28 -10.78 -6.42
C HIS A 152 -2.16 -11.27 -7.32
N VAL A 153 -1.01 -10.65 -7.21
CA VAL A 153 0.22 -11.04 -7.90
C VAL A 153 1.29 -11.39 -6.88
N ARG A 154 2.05 -12.43 -7.18
CA ARG A 154 3.13 -12.92 -6.32
C ARG A 154 4.33 -13.23 -7.19
N LYS A 155 5.49 -12.75 -6.79
CA LYS A 155 6.73 -12.99 -7.50
C LYS A 155 7.90 -13.17 -6.55
N LYS A 156 8.74 -14.14 -6.88
CA LYS A 156 9.97 -14.45 -6.17
C LYS A 156 11.11 -14.55 -7.17
N GLU A 157 12.16 -13.79 -6.97
CA GLU A 157 13.40 -14.00 -7.69
C GLU A 157 14.21 -15.12 -7.02
N MET A 158 15.04 -15.81 -7.78
CA MET A 158 15.73 -17.03 -7.34
C MET A 158 16.60 -16.82 -6.10
N THR A 159 17.15 -15.62 -5.92
CA THR A 159 18.03 -15.27 -4.80
C THR A 159 17.29 -14.77 -3.56
N MET A 160 15.99 -14.53 -3.64
CA MET A 160 15.18 -14.04 -2.51
C MET A 160 14.76 -15.19 -1.57
N ILE A 161 14.66 -14.88 -0.29
CA ILE A 161 14.12 -15.79 0.73
C ILE A 161 12.59 -15.77 0.71
N LYS A 162 12.01 -14.56 0.66
CA LYS A 162 10.56 -14.36 0.67
C LYS A 162 10.07 -13.79 -0.65
N ASP A 163 8.84 -14.16 -1.00
CA ASP A 163 8.15 -13.62 -2.17
C ASP A 163 7.76 -12.16 -1.94
N ILE A 164 7.51 -11.44 -3.04
CA ILE A 164 6.83 -10.13 -3.02
C ILE A 164 5.38 -10.37 -3.39
N LEU A 165 4.47 -9.83 -2.59
CA LEU A 165 3.02 -9.86 -2.84
C LEU A 165 2.52 -8.45 -3.14
N GLY A 166 1.64 -8.34 -4.11
CA GLY A 166 0.92 -7.11 -4.43
C GLY A 166 -0.48 -7.41 -4.94
N LYS A 167 -1.23 -6.34 -5.18
CA LYS A 167 -2.61 -6.42 -5.60
C LYS A 167 -2.87 -5.35 -6.64
N VAL A 168 -3.16 -5.78 -7.87
CA VAL A 168 -3.44 -4.90 -9.01
C VAL A 168 -4.87 -4.40 -8.90
N ASP A 169 -5.10 -3.10 -8.97
CA ASP A 169 -6.42 -2.52 -8.81
C ASP A 169 -7.39 -3.01 -9.88
N TYR A 170 -7.00 -2.93 -11.17
CA TYR A 170 -7.83 -3.36 -12.29
C TYR A 170 -7.00 -4.10 -13.33
N LEU A 171 -7.46 -5.25 -13.75
CA LEU A 171 -6.79 -6.13 -14.70
C LEU A 171 -7.75 -6.57 -15.80
N THR A 172 -7.31 -6.47 -17.06
CA THR A 172 -7.97 -7.09 -18.23
C THR A 172 -7.07 -8.13 -18.89
N LYS A 173 -7.48 -8.65 -20.04
CA LYS A 173 -6.65 -9.56 -20.83
C LYS A 173 -5.35 -8.89 -21.31
N LYS A 174 -5.36 -7.59 -21.63
CA LYS A 174 -4.25 -6.88 -22.30
C LYS A 174 -3.55 -5.87 -21.42
N ILE A 175 -4.27 -5.23 -20.52
CA ILE A 175 -3.79 -4.10 -19.72
C ILE A 175 -3.96 -4.34 -18.23
N PHE A 176 -3.22 -3.58 -17.43
CA PHE A 176 -3.56 -3.38 -16.04
C PHE A 176 -3.56 -1.87 -15.72
N ILE A 177 -4.35 -1.49 -14.72
CA ILE A 177 -4.45 -0.12 -14.23
C ILE A 177 -4.09 -0.10 -12.75
N GLU A 178 -3.23 0.81 -12.39
CA GLU A 178 -2.95 1.23 -11.02
C GLU A 178 -3.56 2.61 -10.79
N LEU A 179 -4.46 2.71 -9.82
CA LEU A 179 -5.20 3.94 -9.52
C LEU A 179 -4.61 4.64 -8.31
N LYS A 180 -4.42 5.95 -8.42
CA LYS A 180 -3.98 6.82 -7.34
C LYS A 180 -4.95 7.97 -7.14
N THR A 181 -5.77 7.87 -6.13
CA THR A 181 -6.68 8.96 -5.75
C THR A 181 -5.95 10.05 -4.96
N LYS A 182 -6.25 11.29 -5.24
CA LYS A 182 -5.75 12.45 -4.51
C LYS A 182 -6.86 12.99 -3.60
N PRO A 183 -6.80 12.71 -2.29
CA PRO A 183 -7.76 13.25 -1.36
C PRO A 183 -7.64 14.78 -1.30
N PRO A 184 -8.71 15.50 -0.97
CA PRO A 184 -8.67 16.95 -0.87
C PRO A 184 -7.66 17.43 0.16
N ASN A 185 -7.10 18.60 -0.07
CA ASN A 185 -6.23 19.27 0.90
C ASN A 185 -7.08 19.88 2.02
N ILE A 186 -6.67 19.66 3.25
CA ILE A 186 -7.31 20.25 4.43
C ILE A 186 -6.32 21.18 5.11
N ARG A 187 -6.73 22.43 5.28
CA ARG A 187 -5.92 23.48 5.90
C ARG A 187 -6.74 24.19 6.97
N LYS A 188 -6.07 24.58 8.05
CA LYS A 188 -6.65 25.50 9.04
C LYS A 188 -6.70 26.88 8.44
N VAL A 189 -7.82 27.58 8.55
CA VAL A 189 -7.95 28.97 8.11
C VAL A 189 -7.07 29.86 8.97
N LYS A 190 -6.27 30.72 8.33
CA LYS A 190 -5.34 31.59 9.04
C LYS A 190 -6.13 32.47 10.07
N ASN A 191 -5.67 32.45 11.32
CA ASN A 191 -6.27 33.20 12.44
C ASN A 191 -7.72 32.77 12.82
N LYS A 192 -8.15 31.57 12.45
CA LYS A 192 -9.45 31.00 12.84
C LYS A 192 -9.27 29.55 13.29
N GLU A 193 -10.19 29.06 14.11
CA GLU A 193 -10.24 27.64 14.47
C GLU A 193 -11.01 26.77 13.45
N GLU A 194 -11.23 27.30 12.25
CA GLU A 194 -11.96 26.66 11.19
C GLU A 194 -11.03 25.91 10.23
N TRP A 195 -11.51 24.79 9.71
CA TRP A 195 -10.85 24.03 8.66
C TRP A 195 -11.50 24.31 7.32
N THR A 196 -10.71 24.31 6.26
CA THR A 196 -11.18 24.37 4.87
C THR A 196 -10.64 23.21 4.06
N MET A 197 -11.39 22.83 3.03
CA MET A 197 -11.06 21.75 2.13
C MET A 197 -10.98 22.27 0.69
N SER A 198 -10.03 21.79 -0.09
CA SER A 198 -9.85 22.19 -1.49
C SER A 198 -9.32 21.02 -2.31
N THR A 199 -9.63 20.98 -3.60
CA THR A 199 -9.08 20.03 -4.56
C THR A 199 -7.54 20.00 -4.48
N GLN A 200 -6.97 18.82 -4.43
CA GLN A 200 -5.52 18.63 -4.53
C GLN A 200 -5.12 18.53 -6.00
N PRO A 201 -4.12 19.30 -6.47
CA PRO A 201 -3.65 19.20 -7.85
C PRO A 201 -3.06 17.81 -8.14
N LEU A 202 -3.22 17.35 -9.36
CA LEU A 202 -2.61 16.14 -9.85
C LEU A 202 -1.11 16.35 -10.12
N PRO A 203 -0.29 15.30 -10.02
CA PRO A 203 1.13 15.39 -10.34
C PRO A 203 1.33 15.54 -11.85
N THR A 204 2.31 16.33 -12.26
CA THR A 204 2.72 16.47 -13.66
C THR A 204 3.57 15.30 -14.14
N GLU A 205 4.18 14.58 -13.20
CA GLU A 205 5.02 13.41 -13.44
C GLU A 205 4.65 12.29 -12.47
N PRO A 206 4.78 11.00 -12.86
CA PRO A 206 4.54 9.90 -11.95
C PRO A 206 5.60 9.86 -10.84
N THR A 207 5.18 9.63 -9.61
CA THR A 207 6.12 9.51 -8.49
C THR A 207 6.90 8.19 -8.55
N THR A 208 8.16 8.20 -8.08
CA THR A 208 9.03 7.01 -8.08
C THR A 208 8.37 5.82 -7.36
N ASP A 209 7.67 6.05 -6.25
CA ASP A 209 7.01 4.98 -5.51
C ASP A 209 5.89 4.32 -6.33
N ASN A 210 5.09 5.13 -7.02
CA ASN A 210 4.02 4.61 -7.88
C ASN A 210 4.56 3.92 -9.13
N LEU A 211 5.66 4.43 -9.70
CA LEU A 211 6.37 3.76 -10.80
C LEU A 211 6.96 2.42 -10.35
N THR A 212 7.54 2.34 -9.15
CA THR A 212 8.06 1.08 -8.60
C THR A 212 6.93 0.06 -8.41
N GLN A 213 5.75 0.49 -7.97
CA GLN A 213 4.57 -0.37 -7.89
C GLN A 213 4.12 -0.86 -9.26
N THR A 214 4.02 0.05 -10.21
CA THR A 214 3.68 -0.26 -11.60
C THR A 214 4.71 -1.23 -12.20
N SER A 215 6.00 -1.05 -11.90
CA SER A 215 7.06 -1.94 -12.36
C SER A 215 6.91 -3.37 -11.83
N PHE A 216 6.57 -3.53 -10.55
CA PHE A 216 6.30 -4.82 -9.95
C PHE A 216 5.11 -5.52 -10.64
N TYR A 217 4.01 -4.81 -10.86
CA TYR A 217 2.84 -5.35 -11.55
C TYR A 217 3.11 -5.68 -13.01
N TYR A 218 3.89 -4.84 -13.69
CA TYR A 218 4.37 -5.12 -15.04
C TYR A 218 5.19 -6.42 -15.09
N MET A 219 6.13 -6.60 -14.16
CA MET A 219 6.95 -7.82 -14.10
C MET A 219 6.16 -9.07 -13.77
N CYS A 220 5.07 -8.95 -13.01
CA CYS A 220 4.18 -10.06 -12.70
C CYS A 220 3.22 -10.41 -13.85
N THR A 221 2.66 -9.40 -14.51
CA THR A 221 1.55 -9.60 -15.48
C THR A 221 2.01 -9.58 -16.93
N LYS A 222 3.10 -8.87 -17.23
CA LYS A 222 3.60 -8.58 -18.59
C LYS A 222 2.56 -7.89 -19.48
N LYS A 223 1.62 -7.17 -18.88
CA LYS A 223 0.55 -6.44 -19.57
C LYS A 223 0.90 -4.95 -19.70
N ILE A 224 0.19 -4.26 -20.58
CA ILE A 224 0.36 -2.82 -20.80
C ILE A 224 -0.05 -2.06 -19.51
N PRO A 225 0.85 -1.26 -18.92
CA PRO A 225 0.57 -0.51 -17.72
C PRO A 225 -0.17 0.79 -17.99
N TYR A 226 -1.13 1.10 -17.13
CA TYR A 226 -1.73 2.42 -16.98
C TYR A 226 -1.61 2.84 -15.52
N LEU A 227 -0.97 3.98 -15.26
CA LEU A 227 -0.93 4.63 -13.96
C LEU A 227 -1.81 5.87 -14.02
N ILE A 228 -2.89 5.87 -13.24
CA ILE A 228 -3.92 6.92 -13.30
C ILE A 228 -3.93 7.65 -11.97
N TYR A 229 -3.83 8.97 -12.03
CA TYR A 229 -4.12 9.84 -10.88
C TYR A 229 -5.45 10.52 -11.10
N VAL A 230 -6.27 10.55 -10.05
CA VAL A 230 -7.58 11.22 -10.06
C VAL A 230 -7.77 12.08 -8.81
N ASN A 231 -8.48 13.19 -8.98
CA ASN A 231 -9.08 13.98 -7.90
C ASN A 231 -10.58 14.14 -8.15
N ASP A 232 -11.24 15.03 -7.43
CA ASP A 232 -12.66 15.30 -7.54
C ASP A 232 -13.08 15.99 -8.85
N LYS A 233 -12.13 16.44 -9.69
CA LYS A 233 -12.43 17.23 -10.92
C LYS A 233 -11.87 16.63 -12.19
N GLU A 234 -10.69 16.03 -12.11
CA GLU A 234 -9.90 15.65 -13.26
C GLU A 234 -9.07 14.41 -13.04
N HIS A 235 -8.48 13.91 -14.11
CA HIS A 235 -7.55 12.78 -14.07
C HIS A 235 -6.36 13.05 -15.00
N ILE A 236 -5.26 12.34 -14.72
CA ILE A 236 -4.10 12.26 -15.60
C ILE A 236 -3.69 10.80 -15.78
N ILE A 237 -3.32 10.42 -16.99
CA ILE A 237 -2.95 9.05 -17.35
C ILE A 237 -1.49 9.04 -17.78
N PHE A 238 -0.72 8.14 -17.22
CA PHE A 238 0.62 7.80 -17.68
C PHE A 238 0.57 6.36 -18.22
N ASP A 239 0.91 6.19 -19.47
CA ASP A 239 0.96 4.91 -20.17
C ASP A 239 2.32 4.71 -20.85
N GLN A 240 2.45 3.73 -21.73
CA GLN A 240 3.71 3.40 -22.42
C GLN A 240 4.26 4.51 -23.35
N THR A 241 3.48 5.56 -23.63
CA THR A 241 3.97 6.72 -24.40
C THR A 241 4.86 7.62 -23.54
N HIS A 242 4.72 7.55 -22.24
CA HIS A 242 5.53 8.30 -21.29
C HIS A 242 6.88 7.60 -21.05
N GLU A 243 8.00 8.33 -21.06
CA GLU A 243 9.37 7.77 -20.92
C GLU A 243 9.52 6.88 -19.67
N LEU A 244 9.03 7.35 -18.53
CA LEU A 244 9.13 6.62 -17.26
C LEU A 244 8.25 5.37 -17.19
N MET A 245 7.32 5.18 -18.14
CA MET A 245 6.46 4.01 -18.23
C MET A 245 6.93 3.00 -19.27
N LYS A 246 8.04 3.27 -19.94
CA LYS A 246 8.65 2.34 -20.89
C LYS A 246 9.20 1.09 -20.19
N LYS A 247 9.17 -0.01 -20.91
CA LYS A 247 9.60 -1.33 -20.43
C LYS A 247 10.93 -1.30 -19.70
N ASP A 248 11.98 -0.74 -20.33
CA ASP A 248 13.34 -0.77 -19.79
C ASP A 248 13.43 -0.02 -18.45
N HIS A 249 12.73 1.09 -18.33
CA HIS A 249 12.66 1.85 -17.08
C HIS A 249 11.91 1.09 -15.96
N LEU A 250 10.77 0.46 -16.30
CA LEU A 250 10.03 -0.35 -15.36
C LEU A 250 10.82 -1.58 -14.90
N GLU A 251 11.53 -2.26 -15.80
CA GLU A 251 12.42 -3.37 -15.46
C GLU A 251 13.57 -2.90 -14.54
N PHE A 252 14.19 -1.77 -14.83
CA PHE A 252 15.21 -1.17 -13.96
C PHE A 252 14.69 -0.91 -12.54
N LEU A 253 13.53 -0.27 -12.40
CA LEU A 253 12.93 0.00 -11.09
C LEU A 253 12.57 -1.27 -10.32
N TYR A 254 12.09 -2.29 -11.03
CA TYR A 254 11.82 -3.59 -10.43
C TYR A 254 13.09 -4.22 -9.84
N TYR A 255 14.18 -4.31 -10.59
CA TYR A 255 15.42 -4.90 -10.08
C TYR A 255 16.04 -4.07 -8.96
N LYS A 256 15.95 -2.74 -9.02
CA LYS A 256 16.34 -1.87 -7.90
C LYS A 256 15.53 -2.17 -6.62
N MET A 257 14.25 -2.46 -6.75
CA MET A 257 13.41 -2.89 -5.62
C MET A 257 13.84 -4.27 -5.09
N VAL A 258 14.12 -5.22 -5.98
CA VAL A 258 14.62 -6.56 -5.61
C VAL A 258 15.94 -6.46 -4.85
N ASP A 259 16.88 -5.66 -5.32
CA ASP A 259 18.18 -5.45 -4.66
C ASP A 259 18.00 -4.89 -3.23
N LYS A 260 17.07 -3.96 -3.05
CA LYS A 260 16.72 -3.43 -1.73
C LYS A 260 16.19 -4.52 -0.78
N ILE A 261 15.32 -5.39 -1.26
CA ILE A 261 14.80 -6.51 -0.47
C ILE A 261 15.91 -7.51 -0.15
N LEU A 262 16.75 -7.84 -1.09
CA LEU A 262 17.89 -8.73 -0.87
C LEU A 262 18.84 -8.20 0.21
N LEU A 263 19.07 -6.89 0.22
CA LEU A 263 19.83 -6.26 1.30
C LEU A 263 19.15 -6.47 2.66
N TRP A 264 17.86 -6.23 2.75
CA TRP A 264 17.08 -6.44 3.99
C TRP A 264 17.11 -7.89 4.46
N GLU A 265 16.93 -8.84 3.55
CA GLU A 265 16.97 -10.27 3.88
C GLU A 265 18.38 -10.69 4.41
N ARG A 266 19.44 -10.16 3.82
CA ARG A 266 20.81 -10.38 4.31
C ARG A 266 21.01 -9.83 5.72
N MET A 267 20.53 -8.61 5.99
CA MET A 267 20.58 -8.01 7.33
C MET A 267 19.82 -8.85 8.35
N ILE A 268 18.61 -9.29 8.02
CA ILE A 268 17.80 -10.16 8.88
C ILE A 268 18.53 -11.49 9.18
N MET A 269 19.07 -12.12 8.14
CA MET A 269 19.81 -13.38 8.32
C MET A 269 21.07 -13.21 9.16
N PHE A 270 21.77 -12.08 9.03
CA PHE A 270 22.95 -11.76 9.83
C PHE A 270 22.62 -11.60 11.30
N CYS A 271 21.50 -10.95 11.63
CA CYS A 271 21.05 -10.71 13.01
C CYS A 271 20.46 -11.96 13.71
N LYS A 272 20.30 -13.09 13.03
CA LYS A 272 19.90 -14.40 13.59
C LYS A 272 18.70 -14.34 14.55
N GLY A 273 17.71 -13.49 14.26
CA GLY A 273 16.52 -13.34 15.10
C GLY A 273 16.66 -12.29 16.23
N SER A 274 17.71 -11.49 16.23
CA SER A 274 17.86 -10.37 17.16
C SER A 274 17.30 -9.07 16.57
N LEU A 275 16.15 -8.64 17.08
CA LEU A 275 15.52 -7.41 16.64
C LEU A 275 16.36 -6.16 17.00
N SER A 276 17.06 -6.20 18.14
CA SER A 276 17.94 -5.12 18.58
C SER A 276 19.15 -4.97 17.66
N GLU A 277 19.81 -6.08 17.28
CA GLU A 277 20.92 -6.03 16.32
C GLU A 277 20.46 -5.54 14.94
N LEU A 278 19.28 -6.00 14.48
CA LEU A 278 18.72 -5.52 13.21
C LEU A 278 18.44 -4.02 13.23
N ALA A 279 17.91 -3.50 14.34
CA ALA A 279 17.67 -2.06 14.49
C ALA A 279 18.97 -1.25 14.45
N GLN A 280 20.05 -1.74 15.07
CA GLN A 280 21.36 -1.08 15.06
C GLN A 280 22.01 -1.05 13.66
N MET A 281 21.64 -1.96 12.77
CA MET A 281 22.10 -1.96 11.37
C MET A 281 21.32 -1.00 10.48
N CYS A 282 20.24 -0.43 10.99
CA CYS A 282 19.37 0.46 10.23
C CYS A 282 19.59 1.91 10.62
N GLU A 283 19.38 2.81 9.68
CA GLU A 283 19.25 4.23 9.98
C GLU A 283 18.10 4.44 10.98
N PRO A 284 18.34 5.17 12.08
CA PRO A 284 17.31 5.45 13.09
C PRO A 284 16.08 6.12 12.49
N PRO A 285 14.88 5.88 13.04
CA PRO A 285 13.67 6.56 12.60
C PRO A 285 13.79 8.08 12.73
N ASP A 286 13.55 8.81 11.63
CA ASP A 286 13.36 10.25 11.67
C ASP A 286 11.95 10.56 12.18
N MET A 287 11.82 10.79 13.48
CA MET A 287 10.54 11.06 14.16
C MET A 287 9.84 12.33 13.67
N TYR A 288 10.56 13.22 12.99
CA TYR A 288 10.00 14.43 12.38
C TYR A 288 9.52 14.22 10.94
N HIS A 289 9.75 13.04 10.38
CA HIS A 289 9.32 12.75 9.02
C HIS A 289 7.80 12.84 8.90
N PRO A 290 7.27 13.72 7.99
CA PRO A 290 5.85 14.09 7.98
C PRO A 290 4.88 12.95 7.61
N PHE A 291 5.40 11.82 7.07
CA PHE A 291 4.57 10.73 6.56
C PHE A 291 4.74 9.43 7.32
N TYR A 292 5.91 9.12 7.88
CA TYR A 292 6.18 7.78 8.39
C TYR A 292 5.96 7.60 9.88
N TYR A 293 6.19 8.63 10.68
CA TYR A 293 6.25 8.49 12.14
C TYR A 293 5.30 9.44 12.89
N LYS A 294 4.42 10.13 12.15
CA LYS A 294 3.57 11.17 12.73
C LYS A 294 2.47 10.63 13.64
N ASP A 295 1.94 9.46 13.34
CA ASP A 295 0.75 8.90 14.00
C ASP A 295 1.07 7.49 14.49
N LEU A 296 2.06 7.39 15.36
CA LEU A 296 2.44 6.13 15.97
C LEU A 296 1.48 5.77 17.10
N ALA A 297 1.15 4.49 17.21
CA ALA A 297 0.51 3.96 18.40
C ALA A 297 1.52 3.95 19.58
N PRO A 298 1.06 4.04 20.82
CA PRO A 298 1.94 4.01 22.00
C PRO A 298 2.90 2.81 22.03
N GLU A 299 2.43 1.66 21.55
CA GLU A 299 3.24 0.44 21.45
C GLU A 299 4.38 0.60 20.45
N GLN A 300 4.14 1.30 19.34
CA GLN A 300 5.17 1.58 18.33
C GLN A 300 6.21 2.57 18.85
N GLU A 301 5.79 3.61 19.59
CA GLU A 301 6.69 4.57 20.24
C GLU A 301 7.57 3.88 21.28
N LYS A 302 6.98 3.02 22.11
CA LYS A 302 7.72 2.21 23.08
C LYS A 302 8.76 1.32 22.40
N LEU A 303 8.41 0.68 21.28
CA LEU A 303 9.34 -0.14 20.53
C LEU A 303 10.50 0.68 19.97
N ILE A 304 10.24 1.87 19.41
CA ILE A 304 11.28 2.78 18.90
C ILE A 304 12.22 3.21 20.02
N THR A 305 11.68 3.60 21.18
CA THR A 305 12.47 3.96 22.35
C THR A 305 13.38 2.82 22.80
N ASN A 306 12.87 1.60 22.83
CA ASN A 306 13.63 0.41 23.23
C ASN A 306 14.74 0.05 22.24
N LEU A 307 14.49 0.19 20.92
CA LEU A 307 15.43 -0.23 19.89
C LEU A 307 16.50 0.82 19.57
N TRP A 308 16.14 2.11 19.57
CA TRP A 308 17.03 3.20 19.16
C TRP A 308 17.27 4.27 20.23
N GLY A 309 16.64 4.16 21.39
CA GLY A 309 16.77 5.18 22.46
C GLY A 309 16.10 6.52 22.16
N ILE A 310 15.27 6.58 21.12
CA ILE A 310 14.61 7.82 20.66
C ILE A 310 13.28 7.99 21.39
N LYS A 311 13.05 9.16 21.98
CA LYS A 311 11.75 9.56 22.56
C LYS A 311 11.10 10.62 21.68
N GLN A 312 9.78 10.52 21.44
CA GLN A 312 9.04 11.66 20.91
C GLN A 312 9.12 12.81 21.94
N GLN A 313 9.51 13.99 21.48
CA GLN A 313 9.34 15.19 22.31
C GLN A 313 7.85 15.54 22.30
N GLN A 314 7.26 15.56 23.47
CA GLN A 314 5.86 15.96 23.69
C GLN A 314 5.65 17.44 23.37
#